data_8ea3983287de3b3a5218c4bde06a3c1d
#
_entry.id   8ea3983287de3b3a5218c4bde06a3c1d
#
_cell.length_a   1.000
_cell.length_b   1.000
_cell.length_c   1.000
_cell.angle_alpha   90.00
_cell.angle_beta   90.00
_cell.angle_gamma   90.00
#
_symmetry.space_group_name_H-M   'P 1'
#
loop_
_entity.id
_entity.type
_entity.pdbx_description
1 polymer ?
#
loop_
_entity_poly.entity_id
_entity_poly.type
_entity_poly.pdbx_seq_one_letter_code
_entity_poly.pdbx_strand_id
1 'polypeptide(L)'
;MHVIGTWDIFGGRMGLHAPPLDLGIPKAGFSWVLESDVSMYYLILIIAIIMIVIAINLMKTRIGRAFVAIRDSDIAAEVMGVNLTIYKTLAFAISAFYAGIAGGLFAFVCGFFDPFTFNMILSIIFLVMVVVGGLGSILGAIMGATLITYLQYDLLKNVAEAPYVGDFLIAVSRKWFTVIGLENFGSIALGLIMIGIIIFEPLGMYGIWIRIKKYWMTWPFNPLLKRDGSWRSLTRLYGEDMIGQLIVEGLAIGACYGLLAIGVVIIYKTSEVVNFAQGEMAMFSTFIAYHILLHYHYPFWLAFILTMVFAILLGMFIEFAFLRPAKEPTALGLIVLTLGAEMLLMGLAGWKWGAEQKAFEIPMSFSVTHEPIKGVIISDWAIGVFVTAAILMTLLYLFFKYTRVGVAMKATQQNKNAAKIMGVRVERMFSLAWGLSSFMGAIAAMFFASRATLDPNFMMEPFLRAFAAAVLGGLMSIPGVLIGGGLLGLIENFFGYVWPEWKPIVAFLVIVLVLCVRPSGLFAKHYVKKV
;
A
#
# COMPACT_ATOMS: atom_id res chain seq x y z
N MET A 1 -15.22 2.50 -4.30
CA MET A 1 -15.68 3.92 -4.27
C MET A 1 -15.49 4.60 -5.62
N HIS A 2 -14.29 4.55 -6.22
CA HIS A 2 -13.97 5.26 -7.47
C HIS A 2 -14.98 5.05 -8.64
N VAL A 3 -15.53 3.86 -8.82
CA VAL A 3 -16.47 3.55 -9.92
C VAL A 3 -17.91 3.89 -9.59
N ILE A 4 -18.34 3.69 -8.35
CA ILE A 4 -19.68 4.11 -7.94
C ILE A 4 -19.80 5.64 -8.06
N GLY A 5 -18.72 6.37 -7.70
CA GLY A 5 -18.66 7.83 -7.86
C GLY A 5 -18.68 8.33 -9.31
N THR A 6 -18.32 7.50 -10.31
CA THR A 6 -18.39 7.89 -11.73
C THR A 6 -19.78 7.71 -12.35
N TRP A 7 -20.75 7.15 -11.63
CA TRP A 7 -22.12 7.05 -12.11
C TRP A 7 -22.82 8.42 -12.07
N ASP A 8 -23.64 8.72 -13.04
CA ASP A 8 -24.36 10.01 -13.16
C ASP A 8 -25.20 10.34 -11.92
N ILE A 9 -25.74 9.33 -11.23
CA ILE A 9 -26.49 9.45 -9.98
C ILE A 9 -25.64 10.08 -8.86
N PHE A 10 -24.29 9.90 -8.90
CA PHE A 10 -23.33 10.45 -7.94
C PHE A 10 -22.50 11.60 -8.50
N GLY A 11 -22.99 12.30 -9.55
CA GLY A 11 -22.33 13.45 -10.18
C GLY A 11 -21.25 13.11 -11.19
N GLY A 12 -21.04 11.83 -11.51
CA GLY A 12 -20.05 11.39 -12.49
C GLY A 12 -18.63 11.79 -12.12
N ARG A 13 -17.79 12.04 -13.15
CA ARG A 13 -16.40 12.51 -12.96
C ARG A 13 -16.29 13.98 -12.53
N MET A 14 -17.37 14.74 -12.65
CA MET A 14 -17.39 16.18 -12.29
C MET A 14 -17.56 16.39 -10.79
N GLY A 15 -17.85 15.35 -10.00
CA GLY A 15 -18.06 15.45 -8.56
C GLY A 15 -19.43 16.05 -8.20
N LEU A 16 -19.66 16.20 -6.91
CA LEU A 16 -20.88 16.76 -6.33
C LEU A 16 -20.55 17.90 -5.39
N HIS A 17 -21.34 18.98 -5.48
CA HIS A 17 -21.36 20.00 -4.44
C HIS A 17 -22.31 19.58 -3.32
N ALA A 18 -21.81 19.56 -2.09
CA ALA A 18 -22.65 19.40 -0.91
C ALA A 18 -23.32 20.74 -0.62
N PRO A 19 -24.66 20.82 -0.65
CA PRO A 19 -25.37 22.03 -0.23
C PRO A 19 -25.14 22.27 1.26
N PRO A 20 -25.26 23.49 1.77
CA PRO A 20 -25.19 23.76 3.20
C PRO A 20 -26.22 22.92 3.94
N LEU A 21 -25.80 22.39 5.11
CA LEU A 21 -26.63 21.46 5.89
C LEU A 21 -27.83 22.21 6.49
N ASP A 22 -29.04 21.89 6.03
CA ASP A 22 -30.29 22.38 6.62
C ASP A 22 -30.89 21.29 7.56
N LEU A 23 -30.89 21.61 8.85
CA LEU A 23 -31.52 20.78 9.88
C LEU A 23 -33.00 21.15 10.11
N GLY A 24 -33.56 22.01 9.28
CA GLY A 24 -34.94 22.41 9.36
C GLY A 24 -35.91 21.25 9.08
N ILE A 25 -37.09 21.34 9.69
CA ILE A 25 -38.20 20.44 9.39
C ILE A 25 -39.10 21.17 8.39
N PRO A 26 -39.09 20.84 7.08
CA PRO A 26 -39.81 21.58 6.05
C PRO A 26 -41.31 21.69 6.33
N LYS A 27 -41.91 20.66 6.98
CA LYS A 27 -43.34 20.64 7.33
C LYS A 27 -43.69 21.53 8.53
N ALA A 28 -42.72 21.97 9.32
CA ALA A 28 -42.96 22.83 10.49
C ALA A 28 -42.58 24.30 10.25
N GLY A 29 -42.16 24.67 9.02
CA GLY A 29 -41.73 26.01 8.68
C GLY A 29 -40.46 26.48 9.40
N PHE A 30 -39.69 25.56 9.97
CA PHE A 30 -38.47 25.85 10.67
C PHE A 30 -37.28 25.42 9.80
N SER A 31 -36.46 26.38 9.35
CA SER A 31 -35.20 26.15 8.63
C SER A 31 -34.05 26.59 9.53
N TRP A 32 -33.12 25.67 9.77
CA TRP A 32 -31.88 25.95 10.50
C TRP A 32 -30.72 25.56 9.60
N VAL A 33 -30.31 26.50 8.76
CA VAL A 33 -29.21 26.35 7.82
C VAL A 33 -27.89 26.64 8.55
N LEU A 34 -26.95 25.68 8.55
CA LEU A 34 -25.63 25.85 9.12
C LEU A 34 -24.68 26.41 8.04
N GLU A 35 -24.63 27.74 7.93
CA GLU A 35 -23.74 28.44 6.97
C GLU A 35 -22.36 28.77 7.55
N SER A 36 -22.22 28.84 8.87
CA SER A 36 -20.95 29.23 9.48
C SER A 36 -20.09 28.01 9.84
N ASP A 37 -18.77 28.11 9.59
CA ASP A 37 -17.77 27.08 9.93
C ASP A 37 -17.81 26.74 11.42
N VAL A 38 -18.11 27.72 12.28
CA VAL A 38 -18.20 27.55 13.74
C VAL A 38 -19.40 26.67 14.11
N SER A 39 -20.55 26.87 13.48
CA SER A 39 -21.74 26.04 13.75
C SER A 39 -21.54 24.60 13.26
N MET A 40 -20.88 24.42 12.12
CA MET A 40 -20.53 23.10 11.58
C MET A 40 -19.52 22.39 12.49
N TYR A 41 -18.51 23.12 13.01
CA TYR A 41 -17.55 22.57 13.97
C TYR A 41 -18.23 22.01 15.22
N TYR A 42 -19.16 22.78 15.84
CA TYR A 42 -19.85 22.31 17.03
C TYR A 42 -20.78 21.13 16.74
N LEU A 43 -21.44 21.10 15.60
CA LEU A 43 -22.26 19.97 15.19
C LEU A 43 -21.41 18.68 15.08
N ILE A 44 -20.27 18.75 14.37
CA ILE A 44 -19.36 17.63 14.20
C ILE A 44 -18.81 17.17 15.55
N LEU A 45 -18.42 18.11 16.42
CA LEU A 45 -17.93 17.81 17.75
C LEU A 45 -18.96 17.05 18.60
N ILE A 46 -20.21 17.50 18.58
CA ILE A 46 -21.30 16.84 19.32
C ILE A 46 -21.52 15.42 18.80
N ILE A 47 -21.60 15.25 17.46
CA ILE A 47 -21.78 13.94 16.84
C ILE A 47 -20.57 13.04 17.18
N ALA A 48 -19.35 13.54 17.10
CA ALA A 48 -18.15 12.79 17.47
C ALA A 48 -18.18 12.31 18.93
N ILE A 49 -18.55 13.18 19.86
CA ILE A 49 -18.70 12.82 21.28
C ILE A 49 -19.75 11.74 21.47
N ILE A 50 -20.92 11.87 20.82
CA ILE A 50 -22.00 10.86 20.89
C ILE A 50 -21.47 9.52 20.37
N MET A 51 -20.81 9.51 19.22
CA MET A 51 -20.25 8.30 18.61
C MET A 51 -19.17 7.65 19.47
N ILE A 52 -18.30 8.44 20.11
CA ILE A 52 -17.30 7.95 21.07
C ILE A 52 -17.99 7.29 22.29
N VAL A 53 -19.00 7.92 22.84
CA VAL A 53 -19.76 7.37 23.98
C VAL A 53 -20.46 6.08 23.60
N ILE A 54 -21.05 6.01 22.41
CA ILE A 54 -21.66 4.77 21.86
C ILE A 54 -20.59 3.68 21.74
N ALA A 55 -19.42 3.97 21.18
CA ALA A 55 -18.33 3.01 21.03
C ALA A 55 -17.85 2.48 22.39
N ILE A 56 -17.61 3.36 23.37
CA ILE A 56 -17.19 2.98 24.73
C ILE A 56 -18.25 2.08 25.40
N ASN A 57 -19.53 2.42 25.26
CA ASN A 57 -20.60 1.64 25.85
C ASN A 57 -20.78 0.30 25.12
N LEU A 58 -20.66 0.28 23.79
CA LEU A 58 -20.68 -0.95 23.00
C LEU A 58 -19.64 -1.96 23.49
N MET A 59 -18.41 -1.50 23.75
CA MET A 59 -17.33 -2.36 24.25
C MET A 59 -17.62 -2.97 25.64
N LYS A 60 -18.50 -2.36 26.42
CA LYS A 60 -18.96 -2.91 27.73
C LYS A 60 -20.07 -3.95 27.60
N THR A 61 -20.73 -4.04 26.45
CA THR A 61 -21.82 -5.00 26.20
C THR A 61 -21.34 -6.43 25.98
N ARG A 62 -22.27 -7.38 25.83
CA ARG A 62 -21.95 -8.74 25.41
C ARG A 62 -21.29 -8.79 24.03
N ILE A 63 -21.70 -7.91 23.11
CA ILE A 63 -21.13 -7.78 21.77
C ILE A 63 -19.66 -7.34 21.86
N GLY A 64 -19.37 -6.30 22.63
CA GLY A 64 -18.01 -5.82 22.81
C GLY A 64 -17.08 -6.84 23.45
N ARG A 65 -17.58 -7.60 24.45
CA ARG A 65 -16.83 -8.71 25.04
C ARG A 65 -16.54 -9.82 24.04
N ALA A 66 -17.49 -10.16 23.16
CA ALA A 66 -17.27 -11.12 22.09
C ALA A 66 -16.21 -10.62 21.10
N PHE A 67 -16.21 -9.33 20.74
CA PHE A 67 -15.15 -8.75 19.89
C PHE A 67 -13.75 -8.86 20.52
N VAL A 68 -13.63 -8.58 21.82
CA VAL A 68 -12.37 -8.74 22.55
C VAL A 68 -11.94 -10.20 22.58
N ALA A 69 -12.87 -11.13 22.87
CA ALA A 69 -12.57 -12.57 22.88
C ALA A 69 -12.09 -13.05 21.50
N ILE A 70 -12.74 -12.63 20.41
CA ILE A 70 -12.35 -12.97 19.04
C ILE A 70 -10.99 -12.34 18.69
N ARG A 71 -10.73 -11.10 19.09
CA ARG A 71 -9.44 -10.44 18.90
C ARG A 71 -8.30 -11.20 19.60
N ASP A 72 -8.56 -11.66 20.82
CA ASP A 72 -7.55 -12.34 21.63
C ASP A 72 -7.34 -13.80 21.18
N SER A 73 -8.43 -14.51 20.79
CA SER A 73 -8.36 -15.85 20.18
C SER A 73 -9.65 -16.25 19.49
N ASP A 74 -9.61 -16.40 18.16
CA ASP A 74 -10.73 -16.96 17.38
C ASP A 74 -11.16 -18.35 17.90
N ILE A 75 -10.18 -19.25 18.10
CA ILE A 75 -10.43 -20.63 18.53
C ILE A 75 -11.02 -20.67 19.95
N ALA A 76 -10.43 -19.93 20.88
CA ALA A 76 -10.94 -19.90 22.25
C ALA A 76 -12.34 -19.29 22.30
N ALA A 77 -12.62 -18.25 21.53
CA ALA A 77 -13.94 -17.64 21.43
C ALA A 77 -14.98 -18.63 20.88
N GLU A 78 -14.64 -19.41 19.84
CA GLU A 78 -15.51 -20.41 19.24
C GLU A 78 -15.82 -21.54 20.22
N VAL A 79 -14.83 -22.05 20.93
CA VAL A 79 -15.02 -23.08 21.98
C VAL A 79 -15.90 -22.58 23.11
N MET A 80 -15.86 -21.29 23.43
CA MET A 80 -16.75 -20.65 24.42
C MET A 80 -18.14 -20.29 23.87
N GLY A 81 -18.49 -20.75 22.65
CA GLY A 81 -19.81 -20.59 22.04
C GLY A 81 -20.01 -19.26 21.29
N VAL A 82 -18.96 -18.51 21.01
CA VAL A 82 -19.06 -17.27 20.22
C VAL A 82 -19.10 -17.61 18.73
N ASN A 83 -20.15 -17.25 18.04
CA ASN A 83 -20.27 -17.44 16.59
C ASN A 83 -19.39 -16.43 15.84
N LEU A 84 -18.23 -16.86 15.35
CA LEU A 84 -17.24 -16.00 14.68
C LEU A 84 -17.82 -15.25 13.49
N THR A 85 -18.62 -15.92 12.65
CA THR A 85 -19.18 -15.32 11.43
C THR A 85 -20.10 -14.16 11.77
N ILE A 86 -21.03 -14.35 12.71
CA ILE A 86 -21.99 -13.30 13.09
C ILE A 86 -21.26 -12.10 13.69
N TYR A 87 -20.35 -12.33 14.63
CA TYR A 87 -19.66 -11.22 15.31
C TYR A 87 -18.65 -10.51 14.41
N LYS A 88 -17.93 -11.21 13.51
CA LYS A 88 -17.07 -10.56 12.52
C LYS A 88 -17.89 -9.73 11.54
N THR A 89 -19.01 -10.25 11.01
CA THR A 89 -19.91 -9.48 10.15
C THR A 89 -20.48 -8.25 10.86
N LEU A 90 -20.88 -8.41 12.13
CA LEU A 90 -21.38 -7.28 12.92
C LEU A 90 -20.32 -6.22 13.17
N ALA A 91 -19.06 -6.62 13.40
CA ALA A 91 -17.95 -5.68 13.54
C ALA A 91 -17.73 -4.86 12.25
N PHE A 92 -17.77 -5.50 11.08
CA PHE A 92 -17.72 -4.80 9.79
C PHE A 92 -18.90 -3.87 9.57
N ALA A 93 -20.14 -4.31 9.92
CA ALA A 93 -21.33 -3.47 9.80
C ALA A 93 -21.25 -2.21 10.69
N ILE A 94 -20.80 -2.36 11.94
CA ILE A 94 -20.58 -1.23 12.84
C ILE A 94 -19.49 -0.31 12.31
N SER A 95 -18.36 -0.85 11.84
CA SER A 95 -17.29 -0.06 11.23
C SER A 95 -17.79 0.73 10.02
N ALA A 96 -18.57 0.09 9.13
CA ALA A 96 -19.16 0.76 7.97
C ALA A 96 -20.15 1.88 8.37
N PHE A 97 -20.92 1.68 9.43
CA PHE A 97 -21.82 2.70 9.97
C PHE A 97 -21.06 3.93 10.48
N TYR A 98 -19.96 3.74 11.25
CA TYR A 98 -19.10 4.83 11.69
C TYR A 98 -18.45 5.55 10.51
N ALA A 99 -17.92 4.79 9.55
CA ALA A 99 -17.31 5.36 8.35
C ALA A 99 -18.32 6.16 7.50
N GLY A 100 -19.56 5.68 7.40
CA GLY A 100 -20.63 6.40 6.68
C GLY A 100 -20.97 7.75 7.31
N ILE A 101 -21.10 7.81 8.64
CA ILE A 101 -21.34 9.09 9.35
C ILE A 101 -20.15 10.03 9.17
N ALA A 102 -18.93 9.54 9.37
CA ALA A 102 -17.72 10.36 9.22
C ALA A 102 -17.57 10.88 7.79
N GLY A 103 -17.78 10.02 6.78
CA GLY A 103 -17.72 10.41 5.37
C GLY A 103 -18.78 11.43 4.97
N GLY A 104 -20.02 11.28 5.47
CA GLY A 104 -21.07 12.25 5.25
C GLY A 104 -20.76 13.62 5.86
N LEU A 105 -20.28 13.67 7.10
CA LEU A 105 -19.85 14.91 7.74
C LEU A 105 -18.65 15.54 7.01
N PHE A 106 -17.70 14.73 6.57
CA PHE A 106 -16.54 15.20 5.80
C PHE A 106 -16.95 15.82 4.46
N ALA A 107 -17.93 15.25 3.77
CA ALA A 107 -18.45 15.81 2.52
C ALA A 107 -19.04 17.23 2.71
N PHE A 108 -19.74 17.49 3.82
CA PHE A 108 -20.25 18.82 4.14
C PHE A 108 -19.12 19.81 4.48
N VAL A 109 -18.07 19.38 5.13
CA VAL A 109 -16.90 20.22 5.45
C VAL A 109 -16.14 20.60 4.17
N CYS A 110 -15.96 19.65 3.26
CA CYS A 110 -15.30 19.91 1.97
C CYS A 110 -16.14 20.78 1.03
N GLY A 111 -17.47 20.78 1.15
CA GLY A 111 -18.41 21.49 0.27
C GLY A 111 -18.45 20.95 -1.16
N PHE A 112 -17.38 20.36 -1.63
CA PHE A 112 -17.24 19.68 -2.92
C PHE A 112 -16.46 18.39 -2.74
N PHE A 113 -16.91 17.31 -3.35
CA PHE A 113 -16.20 16.05 -3.36
C PHE A 113 -16.34 15.35 -4.70
N ASP A 114 -15.25 14.75 -5.13
CA ASP A 114 -15.14 13.97 -6.34
C ASP A 114 -14.77 12.50 -6.01
N PRO A 115 -14.73 11.60 -6.98
CA PRO A 115 -14.32 10.22 -6.75
C PRO A 115 -12.89 10.07 -6.22
N PHE A 116 -12.01 11.08 -6.37
CA PHE A 116 -10.63 11.06 -5.90
C PHE A 116 -10.47 11.55 -4.47
N THR A 117 -11.48 12.25 -3.92
CA THR A 117 -11.46 12.76 -2.53
C THR A 117 -11.26 11.62 -1.52
N PHE A 118 -11.89 10.47 -1.74
CA PHE A 118 -11.76 9.28 -0.90
C PHE A 118 -10.77 8.28 -1.52
N ASN A 119 -9.53 8.71 -1.72
CA ASN A 119 -8.48 7.90 -2.31
C ASN A 119 -7.87 6.89 -1.31
N MET A 120 -7.02 6.00 -1.81
CA MET A 120 -6.37 4.99 -0.99
C MET A 120 -5.37 5.58 0.01
N ILE A 121 -4.70 6.69 -0.33
CA ILE A 121 -3.76 7.37 0.58
C ILE A 121 -4.50 7.80 1.85
N LEU A 122 -5.71 8.35 1.73
CA LEU A 122 -6.53 8.73 2.88
C LEU A 122 -6.83 7.52 3.78
N SER A 123 -7.14 6.36 3.19
CA SER A 123 -7.36 5.12 3.95
C SER A 123 -6.10 4.65 4.68
N ILE A 124 -4.94 4.79 4.05
CA ILE A 124 -3.64 4.49 4.65
C ILE A 124 -3.36 5.44 5.81
N ILE A 125 -3.60 6.74 5.65
CA ILE A 125 -3.45 7.75 6.71
C ILE A 125 -4.34 7.40 7.92
N PHE A 126 -5.58 6.98 7.72
CA PHE A 126 -6.45 6.53 8.81
C PHE A 126 -5.89 5.29 9.53
N LEU A 127 -5.34 4.33 8.80
CA LEU A 127 -4.66 3.18 9.39
C LEU A 127 -3.47 3.64 10.26
N VAL A 128 -2.67 4.57 9.76
CA VAL A 128 -1.54 5.16 10.48
C VAL A 128 -2.00 5.87 11.75
N MET A 129 -3.06 6.68 11.69
CA MET A 129 -3.63 7.34 12.86
C MET A 129 -3.96 6.35 13.98
N VAL A 130 -4.57 5.22 13.62
CA VAL A 130 -4.95 4.17 14.59
C VAL A 130 -3.72 3.43 15.12
N VAL A 131 -2.72 3.14 14.29
CA VAL A 131 -1.50 2.42 14.70
C VAL A 131 -0.61 3.31 15.58
N VAL A 132 -0.39 4.57 15.18
CA VAL A 132 0.36 5.56 15.95
C VAL A 132 -0.34 5.86 17.29
N GLY A 133 -1.66 5.90 17.29
CA GLY A 133 -2.46 6.07 18.52
C GLY A 133 -2.42 4.84 19.43
N GLY A 134 -2.26 3.66 18.87
CA GLY A 134 -2.22 2.38 19.59
C GLY A 134 -3.45 1.51 19.32
N LEU A 135 -3.20 0.36 18.68
CA LEU A 135 -4.23 -0.61 18.29
C LEU A 135 -5.01 -1.16 19.49
N GLY A 136 -6.32 -1.31 19.31
CA GLY A 136 -7.21 -1.88 20.32
C GLY A 136 -7.66 -0.93 21.42
N SER A 137 -7.36 0.38 21.31
CA SER A 137 -7.78 1.41 22.24
C SER A 137 -8.55 2.54 21.54
N ILE A 138 -9.78 2.81 21.99
CA ILE A 138 -10.59 3.93 21.49
C ILE A 138 -9.90 5.26 21.77
N LEU A 139 -9.36 5.44 22.99
CA LEU A 139 -8.60 6.63 23.35
C LEU A 139 -7.32 6.77 22.52
N GLY A 140 -6.61 5.66 22.29
CA GLY A 140 -5.44 5.64 21.40
C GLY A 140 -5.80 6.11 19.99
N ALA A 141 -6.86 5.59 19.39
CA ALA A 141 -7.30 6.00 18.05
C ALA A 141 -7.62 7.51 17.97
N ILE A 142 -8.27 8.07 19.00
CA ILE A 142 -8.56 9.52 19.08
C ILE A 142 -7.26 10.33 19.17
N MET A 143 -6.34 9.93 20.05
CA MET A 143 -5.05 10.61 20.21
C MET A 143 -4.21 10.56 18.93
N GLY A 144 -4.16 9.40 18.27
CA GLY A 144 -3.43 9.24 17.02
C GLY A 144 -4.04 10.06 15.88
N ALA A 145 -5.37 10.07 15.76
CA ALA A 145 -6.07 10.89 14.78
C ALA A 145 -5.79 12.38 15.02
N THR A 146 -5.92 12.86 16.26
CA THR A 146 -5.64 14.25 16.60
C THR A 146 -4.19 14.64 16.33
N LEU A 147 -3.23 13.77 16.73
CA LEU A 147 -1.80 14.03 16.54
C LEU A 147 -1.45 14.12 15.04
N ILE A 148 -1.84 13.12 14.25
CA ILE A 148 -1.48 13.05 12.83
C ILE A 148 -2.14 14.20 12.06
N THR A 149 -3.42 14.50 12.34
CA THR A 149 -4.11 15.63 11.73
C THR A 149 -3.44 16.96 12.06
N TYR A 150 -3.10 17.19 13.34
CA TYR A 150 -2.40 18.40 13.77
C TYR A 150 -1.01 18.52 13.12
N LEU A 151 -0.26 17.42 13.06
CA LEU A 151 1.04 17.40 12.39
C LEU A 151 0.92 17.71 10.90
N GLN A 152 -0.07 17.12 10.22
CA GLN A 152 -0.21 17.23 8.77
C GLN A 152 -0.71 18.62 8.34
N TYR A 153 -1.68 19.20 9.05
CA TYR A 153 -2.36 20.42 8.60
C TYR A 153 -1.84 21.70 9.27
N ASP A 154 -1.42 21.64 10.52
CA ASP A 154 -1.02 22.83 11.27
C ASP A 154 0.48 22.93 11.50
N LEU A 155 1.08 21.94 12.20
CA LEU A 155 2.45 22.06 12.65
C LEU A 155 3.44 22.11 11.48
N LEU A 156 3.34 21.17 10.56
CA LEU A 156 4.30 21.06 9.45
C LEU A 156 4.19 22.23 8.49
N LYS A 157 2.98 22.74 8.24
CA LYS A 157 2.77 23.93 7.44
C LYS A 157 3.37 25.17 8.11
N ASN A 158 3.02 25.41 9.37
CA ASN A 158 3.51 26.57 10.12
C ASN A 158 5.04 26.54 10.32
N VAL A 159 5.62 25.36 10.55
CA VAL A 159 7.09 25.21 10.67
C VAL A 159 7.79 25.44 9.33
N ALA A 160 7.21 24.98 8.22
CA ALA A 160 7.77 25.22 6.90
C ALA A 160 7.70 26.71 6.49
N GLU A 161 6.68 27.44 6.94
CA GLU A 161 6.47 28.88 6.67
C GLU A 161 7.21 29.77 7.70
N ALA A 162 7.77 29.21 8.77
CA ALA A 162 8.51 30.00 9.77
C ALA A 162 9.79 30.63 9.18
N PRO A 163 10.06 31.94 9.43
CA PRO A 163 11.09 32.68 8.68
C PRO A 163 12.49 32.06 8.77
N TYR A 164 12.91 31.54 9.91
CA TYR A 164 14.23 30.91 10.05
C TYR A 164 14.29 29.49 9.48
N VAL A 165 13.24 28.70 9.61
CA VAL A 165 13.18 27.32 9.11
C VAL A 165 12.92 27.30 7.62
N GLY A 166 12.04 28.16 7.13
CA GLY A 166 11.77 28.34 5.71
C GLY A 166 13.02 28.77 4.96
N ASP A 167 13.75 29.80 5.44
CA ASP A 167 14.98 30.26 4.83
C ASP A 167 16.08 29.20 4.82
N PHE A 168 16.23 28.43 5.92
CA PHE A 168 17.15 27.31 5.98
C PHE A 168 16.78 26.21 4.97
N LEU A 169 15.51 25.81 4.90
CA LEU A 169 15.03 24.82 3.94
C LEU A 169 15.22 25.29 2.49
N ILE A 170 14.96 26.57 2.21
CA ILE A 170 15.19 27.18 0.90
C ILE A 170 16.70 27.21 0.57
N ALA A 171 17.56 27.55 1.52
CA ALA A 171 19.00 27.57 1.32
C ALA A 171 19.58 26.17 1.05
N VAL A 172 19.10 25.15 1.78
CA VAL A 172 19.46 23.74 1.56
C VAL A 172 18.93 23.25 0.22
N SER A 173 17.67 23.59 -0.11
CA SER A 173 17.05 23.17 -1.37
C SER A 173 17.76 23.74 -2.59
N ARG A 174 18.10 25.03 -2.59
CA ARG A 174 18.84 25.68 -3.67
C ARG A 174 20.20 25.04 -3.96
N LYS A 175 20.84 24.49 -2.93
CA LYS A 175 22.19 23.88 -3.06
C LYS A 175 22.13 22.43 -3.54
N TRP A 176 21.11 21.68 -3.17
CA TRP A 176 21.05 20.23 -3.37
C TRP A 176 19.90 19.74 -4.25
N PHE A 177 18.84 20.53 -4.40
CA PHE A 177 17.59 20.13 -5.05
C PHE A 177 17.11 21.17 -6.08
N THR A 178 16.46 20.70 -7.13
CA THR A 178 16.09 21.52 -8.30
C THR A 178 14.77 22.27 -8.11
N VAL A 179 13.90 21.80 -7.22
CA VAL A 179 12.55 22.34 -7.01
C VAL A 179 12.31 22.63 -5.54
N ILE A 180 11.86 23.85 -5.25
CA ILE A 180 11.51 24.29 -3.88
C ILE A 180 10.01 24.06 -3.70
N GLY A 181 9.61 22.87 -3.27
CA GLY A 181 8.24 22.56 -2.88
C GLY A 181 8.14 22.38 -1.36
N LEU A 182 7.71 23.41 -0.63
CA LEU A 182 7.46 23.31 0.82
C LEU A 182 6.39 22.25 1.14
N GLU A 183 5.49 21.97 0.22
CA GLU A 183 4.45 20.93 0.33
C GLU A 183 5.05 19.53 0.54
N ASN A 184 6.15 19.23 -0.11
CA ASN A 184 6.82 17.92 0.01
C ASN A 184 7.56 17.75 1.35
N PHE A 185 7.93 18.84 2.02
CA PHE A 185 8.55 18.80 3.34
C PHE A 185 7.61 18.19 4.39
N GLY A 186 6.32 18.50 4.32
CA GLY A 186 5.30 17.90 5.18
C GLY A 186 5.27 16.37 5.09
N SER A 187 5.32 15.82 3.88
CA SER A 187 5.32 14.37 3.66
C SER A 187 6.60 13.71 4.18
N ILE A 188 7.77 14.34 3.98
CA ILE A 188 9.06 13.85 4.50
C ILE A 188 9.04 13.83 6.03
N ALA A 189 8.65 14.94 6.65
CA ALA A 189 8.62 15.09 8.10
C ALA A 189 7.62 14.11 8.72
N LEU A 190 6.43 13.94 8.13
CA LEU A 190 5.43 12.98 8.57
C LEU A 190 5.97 11.54 8.51
N GLY A 191 6.62 11.16 7.38
CA GLY A 191 7.25 9.86 7.23
C GLY A 191 8.31 9.58 8.30
N LEU A 192 9.19 10.56 8.58
CA LEU A 192 10.22 10.45 9.61
C LEU A 192 9.63 10.35 11.03
N ILE A 193 8.58 11.13 11.32
CA ILE A 193 7.88 11.08 12.61
C ILE A 193 7.22 9.71 12.81
N MET A 194 6.56 9.17 11.77
CA MET A 194 5.95 7.84 11.81
C MET A 194 6.99 6.75 12.09
N ILE A 195 8.11 6.78 11.35
CA ILE A 195 9.22 5.84 11.55
C ILE A 195 9.76 5.96 12.97
N GLY A 196 9.97 7.19 13.45
CA GLY A 196 10.44 7.46 14.81
C GLY A 196 9.51 6.89 15.88
N ILE A 197 8.20 7.17 15.79
CA ILE A 197 7.22 6.67 16.78
C ILE A 197 7.26 5.14 16.85
N ILE A 198 7.28 4.43 15.72
CA ILE A 198 7.26 2.97 15.72
C ILE A 198 8.58 2.36 16.20
N ILE A 199 9.73 2.98 15.90
CA ILE A 199 11.03 2.52 16.40
C ILE A 199 11.14 2.64 17.92
N PHE A 200 10.68 3.77 18.47
CA PHE A 200 10.81 4.06 19.91
C PHE A 200 9.65 3.50 20.73
N GLU A 201 8.44 3.43 20.15
CA GLU A 201 7.22 3.01 20.83
C GLU A 201 6.35 2.10 19.93
N PRO A 202 6.65 0.80 19.85
CA PRO A 202 5.94 -0.14 18.96
C PRO A 202 4.46 -0.35 19.31
N LEU A 203 4.01 0.06 20.50
CA LEU A 203 2.60 0.06 20.91
C LEU A 203 1.89 1.40 20.64
N GLY A 204 2.57 2.35 20.00
CA GLY A 204 2.07 3.68 19.72
C GLY A 204 1.87 4.53 20.99
N MET A 205 1.19 5.67 20.87
CA MET A 205 0.93 6.58 22.00
C MET A 205 0.17 5.91 23.15
N TYR A 206 -0.67 4.93 22.84
CA TYR A 206 -1.34 4.12 23.86
C TYR A 206 -0.35 3.27 24.68
N GLY A 207 0.78 2.85 24.08
CA GLY A 207 1.88 2.19 24.79
C GLY A 207 2.52 3.10 25.84
N ILE A 208 2.74 4.38 25.50
CA ILE A 208 3.21 5.39 26.44
C ILE A 208 2.20 5.53 27.60
N TRP A 209 0.91 5.63 27.28
CA TRP A 209 -0.16 5.70 28.26
C TRP A 209 -0.22 4.44 29.13
N ILE A 210 -0.07 3.23 28.53
CA ILE A 210 0.00 1.96 29.28
C ILE A 210 1.24 1.90 30.17
N ARG A 211 2.41 2.40 29.75
CA ARG A 211 3.59 2.44 30.61
C ARG A 211 3.37 3.36 31.81
N ILE A 212 2.76 4.51 31.60
CA ILE A 212 2.33 5.39 32.66
C ILE A 212 1.29 4.69 33.55
N LYS A 213 0.33 4.01 32.96
CA LYS A 213 -0.71 3.26 33.69
C LYS A 213 -0.19 1.94 34.27
N LYS A 214 0.72 1.19 33.58
CA LYS A 214 1.35 -0.04 34.10
C LYS A 214 2.29 0.23 35.26
N TYR A 215 2.87 1.41 35.35
CA TYR A 215 3.51 1.84 36.60
C TYR A 215 2.51 1.77 37.78
N TRP A 216 1.20 1.78 37.48
CA TRP A 216 0.10 1.73 38.45
C TRP A 216 -0.70 0.43 38.50
N MET A 217 -0.65 -0.46 37.46
CA MET A 217 -1.46 -1.72 37.42
C MET A 217 -0.88 -2.76 36.46
N THR A 218 -0.65 -4.01 36.90
CA THR A 218 -0.11 -5.13 36.13
C THR A 218 -1.13 -6.23 35.76
N TRP A 219 -1.03 -6.78 34.53
CA TRP A 219 -0.96 -8.13 33.94
C TRP A 219 -2.17 -8.79 33.21
N PRO A 220 -2.02 -10.01 32.44
CA PRO A 220 -1.96 -10.16 30.98
C PRO A 220 -2.91 -11.22 30.31
N PHE A 221 -2.75 -11.55 28.99
CA PHE A 221 -2.87 -12.77 28.17
C PHE A 221 -3.68 -12.75 26.84
N ASN A 222 -3.34 -13.64 25.87
CA ASN A 222 -3.56 -13.80 24.42
C ASN A 222 -4.18 -15.19 24.06
N PRO A 223 -4.58 -15.72 22.90
CA PRO A 223 -4.54 -15.58 21.43
C PRO A 223 -5.55 -16.35 20.48
N LEU A 224 -5.52 -16.16 19.11
CA LEU A 224 -5.61 -17.01 17.87
C LEU A 224 -6.95 -17.56 17.24
N LEU A 225 -7.20 -17.55 15.94
CA LEU A 225 -7.07 -18.19 14.63
C LEU A 225 -8.31 -18.53 13.74
N LYS A 226 -8.26 -18.35 12.39
CA LYS A 226 -8.57 -19.06 11.10
C LYS A 226 -10.02 -19.34 10.61
N ARG A 227 -10.34 -19.58 9.35
CA ARG A 227 -10.17 -19.52 7.89
C ARG A 227 -11.13 -20.45 7.07
N ASP A 228 -11.52 -20.23 5.83
CA ASP A 228 -11.37 -20.81 4.46
C ASP A 228 -12.56 -20.76 3.45
N GLY A 229 -12.31 -20.79 2.16
CA GLY A 229 -12.95 -20.52 0.95
C GLY A 229 -13.09 -21.42 -0.26
N SER A 230 -13.49 -21.06 -1.49
CA SER A 230 -13.14 -21.53 -2.88
C SER A 230 -14.13 -21.23 -4.06
N TRP A 231 -13.65 -21.20 -5.35
CA TRP A 231 -14.42 -20.88 -6.59
C TRP A 231 -13.91 -21.36 -7.95
N ARG A 232 -14.79 -21.34 -8.98
CA ARG A 232 -14.58 -21.51 -10.43
C ARG A 232 -15.77 -20.89 -11.21
N SER A 233 -15.79 -20.37 -12.39
CA SER A 233 -15.17 -20.24 -13.71
C SER A 233 -16.09 -19.53 -14.73
N LEU A 234 -15.57 -18.76 -15.71
CA LEU A 234 -16.32 -18.18 -16.84
C LEU A 234 -15.41 -17.93 -18.07
N THR A 235 -15.75 -18.45 -19.25
CA THR A 235 -15.19 -18.07 -20.55
C THR A 235 -16.12 -18.41 -21.71
N ARG A 236 -16.47 -17.43 -22.58
CA ARG A 236 -16.82 -17.58 -24.03
C ARG A 236 -17.51 -16.35 -24.62
N LEU A 237 -16.83 -15.44 -25.34
CA LEU A 237 -17.57 -14.41 -26.15
C LEU A 237 -16.79 -13.60 -27.23
N TYR A 238 -15.58 -13.93 -27.71
CA TYR A 238 -14.86 -12.98 -28.61
C TYR A 238 -14.18 -13.61 -29.84
N GLY A 239 -14.07 -12.82 -30.94
CA GLY A 239 -13.49 -13.21 -32.24
C GLY A 239 -11.97 -13.44 -32.20
N GLU A 240 -11.44 -14.32 -33.05
CA GLU A 240 -10.10 -14.91 -32.91
C GLU A 240 -8.93 -13.90 -33.01
N ASP A 241 -8.98 -12.91 -33.90
CA ASP A 241 -7.87 -11.97 -34.14
C ASP A 241 -7.69 -10.96 -33.00
N MET A 242 -8.78 -10.46 -32.46
CA MET A 242 -8.77 -9.49 -31.34
C MET A 242 -8.38 -10.16 -30.00
N ILE A 243 -8.74 -11.42 -29.82
CA ILE A 243 -8.39 -12.20 -28.64
C ILE A 243 -6.86 -12.34 -28.53
N GLY A 244 -6.18 -12.63 -29.66
CA GLY A 244 -4.72 -12.74 -29.70
C GLY A 244 -4.01 -11.49 -29.22
N GLN A 245 -4.48 -10.32 -29.67
CA GLN A 245 -3.92 -9.02 -29.26
C GLN A 245 -4.13 -8.73 -27.76
N LEU A 246 -5.36 -8.98 -27.25
CA LEU A 246 -5.68 -8.81 -25.84
C LEU A 246 -4.84 -9.73 -24.94
N ILE A 247 -4.55 -10.95 -25.39
CA ILE A 247 -3.69 -11.90 -24.66
C ILE A 247 -2.26 -11.38 -24.59
N VAL A 248 -1.67 -10.97 -25.70
CA VAL A 248 -0.27 -10.51 -25.73
C VAL A 248 -0.07 -9.27 -24.87
N GLU A 249 -0.91 -8.25 -25.04
CA GLU A 249 -0.82 -7.04 -24.22
C GLU A 249 -1.11 -7.31 -22.75
N GLY A 250 -2.14 -8.10 -22.45
CA GLY A 250 -2.48 -8.47 -21.09
C GLY A 250 -1.34 -9.23 -20.39
N LEU A 251 -0.69 -10.17 -21.10
CA LEU A 251 0.47 -10.88 -20.58
C LEU A 251 1.69 -9.98 -20.38
N ALA A 252 1.94 -9.03 -21.30
CA ALA A 252 3.08 -8.11 -21.18
C ALA A 252 2.93 -7.19 -19.96
N ILE A 253 1.76 -6.56 -19.78
CA ILE A 253 1.46 -5.76 -18.58
C ILE A 253 1.49 -6.64 -17.32
N GLY A 254 0.88 -7.82 -17.41
CA GLY A 254 0.84 -8.80 -16.34
C GLY A 254 2.24 -9.29 -15.92
N ALA A 255 3.18 -9.41 -16.85
CA ALA A 255 4.57 -9.72 -16.55
C ALA A 255 5.25 -8.58 -15.76
N CYS A 256 4.98 -7.31 -16.07
CA CYS A 256 5.44 -6.17 -15.28
C CYS A 256 4.87 -6.19 -13.84
N TYR A 257 3.56 -6.48 -13.69
CA TYR A 257 2.96 -6.68 -12.36
C TYR A 257 3.63 -7.85 -11.63
N GLY A 258 3.89 -8.95 -12.33
CA GLY A 258 4.57 -10.12 -11.78
C GLY A 258 5.99 -9.81 -11.30
N LEU A 259 6.79 -9.05 -12.06
CA LEU A 259 8.14 -8.63 -11.66
C LEU A 259 8.12 -7.77 -10.39
N LEU A 260 7.23 -6.79 -10.32
CA LEU A 260 7.07 -5.96 -9.11
C LEU A 260 6.58 -6.80 -7.93
N ALA A 261 5.63 -7.70 -8.15
CA ALA A 261 5.07 -8.61 -7.16
C ALA A 261 6.11 -9.62 -6.61
N ILE A 262 7.06 -10.05 -7.44
CA ILE A 262 8.19 -10.89 -6.99
C ILE A 262 9.00 -10.14 -5.92
N GLY A 263 9.23 -8.84 -6.10
CA GLY A 263 9.86 -7.99 -5.08
C GLY A 263 9.11 -8.06 -3.76
N VAL A 264 7.79 -7.85 -3.77
CA VAL A 264 6.92 -7.95 -2.57
C VAL A 264 7.06 -9.33 -1.91
N VAL A 265 7.02 -10.39 -2.71
CA VAL A 265 7.07 -11.78 -2.20
C VAL A 265 8.44 -12.14 -1.61
N ILE A 266 9.54 -11.65 -2.16
CA ILE A 266 10.88 -11.90 -1.60
C ILE A 266 10.97 -11.33 -0.17
N ILE A 267 10.46 -10.12 0.06
CA ILE A 267 10.42 -9.53 1.42
C ILE A 267 9.43 -10.29 2.29
N TYR A 268 8.21 -10.53 1.82
CA TYR A 268 7.20 -11.25 2.60
C TYR A 268 7.68 -12.62 3.08
N LYS A 269 8.39 -13.36 2.24
CA LYS A 269 8.97 -14.67 2.60
C LYS A 269 10.06 -14.59 3.67
N THR A 270 10.75 -13.47 3.81
CA THR A 270 11.81 -13.29 4.80
C THR A 270 11.33 -12.67 6.10
N SER A 271 10.45 -11.66 6.01
CA SER A 271 9.97 -10.89 7.16
C SER A 271 8.57 -11.26 7.64
N GLU A 272 7.80 -11.99 6.82
CA GLU A 272 6.36 -12.27 7.01
C GLU A 272 5.48 -11.00 6.98
N VAL A 273 6.02 -9.89 6.47
CA VAL A 273 5.36 -8.58 6.38
C VAL A 273 5.39 -8.08 4.95
N VAL A 274 4.31 -7.45 4.51
CA VAL A 274 4.22 -6.76 3.22
C VAL A 274 4.97 -5.44 3.30
N ASN A 275 5.84 -5.18 2.32
CA ASN A 275 6.51 -3.89 2.16
C ASN A 275 5.65 -2.95 1.32
N PHE A 276 5.03 -1.95 1.94
CA PHE A 276 4.25 -0.95 1.22
C PHE A 276 5.13 0.09 0.51
N ALA A 277 6.37 0.33 0.97
CA ALA A 277 7.31 1.20 0.27
C ALA A 277 7.86 0.60 -1.04
N GLN A 278 7.44 -0.59 -1.45
CA GLN A 278 7.97 -1.26 -2.65
C GLN A 278 7.75 -0.46 -3.93
N GLY A 279 6.59 0.18 -4.07
CA GLY A 279 6.27 1.06 -5.19
C GLY A 279 7.21 2.26 -5.26
N GLU A 280 7.38 2.95 -4.14
CA GLU A 280 8.17 4.18 -4.04
C GLU A 280 9.67 3.91 -4.10
N MET A 281 10.16 2.78 -3.60
CA MET A 281 11.53 2.34 -3.85
C MET A 281 11.80 2.15 -5.34
N ALA A 282 10.85 1.57 -6.05
CA ALA A 282 10.90 1.35 -7.49
C ALA A 282 10.81 2.70 -8.25
N MET A 283 9.88 3.56 -7.87
CA MET A 283 9.70 4.92 -8.38
C MET A 283 10.97 5.75 -8.19
N PHE A 284 11.49 5.81 -6.96
CA PHE A 284 12.68 6.61 -6.63
C PHE A 284 13.91 6.14 -7.43
N SER A 285 14.07 4.83 -7.60
CA SER A 285 15.13 4.27 -8.45
C SER A 285 14.97 4.69 -9.91
N THR A 286 13.74 4.76 -10.42
CA THR A 286 13.47 5.21 -11.81
C THR A 286 13.77 6.70 -11.97
N PHE A 287 13.51 7.54 -10.96
CA PHE A 287 13.93 8.94 -10.98
C PHE A 287 15.45 9.11 -11.00
N ILE A 288 16.19 8.23 -10.35
CA ILE A 288 17.67 8.21 -10.46
C ILE A 288 18.09 7.87 -11.89
N ALA A 289 17.47 6.87 -12.54
CA ALA A 289 17.74 6.58 -13.95
C ALA A 289 17.46 7.79 -14.85
N TYR A 290 16.30 8.42 -14.66
CA TYR A 290 15.92 9.65 -15.36
C TYR A 290 16.97 10.77 -15.19
N HIS A 291 17.42 10.98 -13.95
CA HIS A 291 18.42 11.99 -13.65
C HIS A 291 19.77 11.71 -14.33
N ILE A 292 20.21 10.45 -14.33
CA ILE A 292 21.45 10.03 -14.98
C ILE A 292 21.37 10.21 -16.50
N LEU A 293 20.24 9.87 -17.10
CA LEU A 293 20.02 10.01 -18.54
C LEU A 293 20.00 11.47 -19.00
N LEU A 294 19.22 12.32 -18.31
CA LEU A 294 18.97 13.69 -18.75
C LEU A 294 20.01 14.71 -18.27
N HIS A 295 20.56 14.54 -17.07
CA HIS A 295 21.50 15.51 -16.51
C HIS A 295 22.94 15.20 -16.89
N TYR A 296 23.31 13.90 -16.90
CA TYR A 296 24.67 13.48 -17.25
C TYR A 296 24.79 12.98 -18.69
N HIS A 297 23.70 12.85 -19.43
CA HIS A 297 23.67 12.37 -20.83
C HIS A 297 24.40 11.03 -21.04
N TYR A 298 24.41 10.16 -20.02
CA TYR A 298 25.02 8.84 -20.15
C TYR A 298 24.16 7.91 -21.03
N PRO A 299 24.76 6.92 -21.71
CA PRO A 299 24.02 5.96 -22.48
C PRO A 299 23.10 5.13 -21.57
N PHE A 300 21.95 4.73 -22.09
CA PHE A 300 20.90 4.01 -21.34
C PHE A 300 21.45 2.82 -20.52
N TRP A 301 22.31 2.00 -21.10
CA TRP A 301 22.84 0.81 -20.45
C TRP A 301 23.70 1.14 -19.21
N LEU A 302 24.45 2.22 -19.26
CA LEU A 302 25.21 2.67 -18.09
C LEU A 302 24.26 3.23 -17.00
N ALA A 303 23.29 4.04 -17.40
CA ALA A 303 22.27 4.54 -16.47
C ALA A 303 21.49 3.38 -15.84
N PHE A 304 21.13 2.36 -16.62
CA PHE A 304 20.46 1.15 -16.14
C PHE A 304 21.31 0.43 -15.07
N ILE A 305 22.57 0.13 -15.33
CA ILE A 305 23.46 -0.57 -14.40
C ILE A 305 23.62 0.24 -13.10
N LEU A 306 23.89 1.55 -13.20
CA LEU A 306 24.03 2.41 -12.03
C LEU A 306 22.75 2.47 -11.20
N THR A 307 21.60 2.53 -11.86
CA THR A 307 20.31 2.51 -11.19
C THR A 307 20.05 1.16 -10.49
N MET A 308 20.44 0.06 -11.09
CA MET A 308 20.30 -1.27 -10.46
C MET A 308 21.16 -1.38 -9.20
N VAL A 309 22.39 -0.88 -9.24
CA VAL A 309 23.26 -0.82 -8.05
C VAL A 309 22.64 0.08 -6.99
N PHE A 310 22.15 1.26 -7.38
CA PHE A 310 21.46 2.17 -6.46
C PHE A 310 20.22 1.52 -5.83
N ALA A 311 19.38 0.84 -6.61
CA ALA A 311 18.18 0.19 -6.12
C ALA A 311 18.50 -0.88 -5.06
N ILE A 312 19.54 -1.69 -5.28
CA ILE A 312 20.01 -2.67 -4.29
C ILE A 312 20.44 -1.97 -3.00
N LEU A 313 21.24 -0.92 -3.10
CA LEU A 313 21.73 -0.15 -1.95
C LEU A 313 20.57 0.54 -1.21
N LEU A 314 19.60 1.10 -1.93
CA LEU A 314 18.40 1.72 -1.35
C LEU A 314 17.60 0.71 -0.52
N GLY A 315 17.33 -0.48 -1.08
CA GLY A 315 16.62 -1.53 -0.36
C GLY A 315 17.35 -1.98 0.91
N MET A 316 18.66 -2.20 0.82
CA MET A 316 19.50 -2.54 1.98
C MET A 316 19.54 -1.41 3.01
N PHE A 317 19.57 -0.16 2.57
CA PHE A 317 19.58 1.02 3.43
C PHE A 317 18.26 1.14 4.22
N ILE A 318 17.12 0.97 3.56
CA ILE A 318 15.81 1.04 4.23
C ILE A 318 15.68 -0.04 5.31
N GLU A 319 16.10 -1.26 5.02
CA GLU A 319 16.11 -2.33 6.04
C GLU A 319 17.03 -1.97 7.21
N PHE A 320 18.24 -1.54 6.91
CA PHE A 320 19.25 -1.23 7.92
C PHE A 320 18.86 -0.03 8.80
N ALA A 321 18.35 1.05 8.18
CA ALA A 321 18.08 2.31 8.87
C ALA A 321 16.74 2.33 9.61
N PHE A 322 15.70 1.67 9.07
CA PHE A 322 14.34 1.80 9.60
C PHE A 322 13.82 0.52 10.25
N LEU A 323 14.04 -0.64 9.64
CA LEU A 323 13.46 -1.89 10.16
C LEU A 323 14.33 -2.53 11.24
N ARG A 324 15.65 -2.53 11.06
CA ARG A 324 16.58 -3.16 12.00
C ARG A 324 16.58 -2.52 13.39
N PRO A 325 16.47 -1.18 13.56
CA PRO A 325 16.41 -0.55 14.87
C PRO A 325 15.10 -0.79 15.63
N ALA A 326 14.03 -1.24 14.96
CA ALA A 326 12.74 -1.47 15.59
C ALA A 326 12.84 -2.62 16.61
N LYS A 327 12.63 -2.31 17.89
CA LYS A 327 12.67 -3.27 18.99
C LYS A 327 11.35 -4.05 19.07
N GLU A 328 11.41 -5.37 18.91
CA GLU A 328 10.26 -6.28 19.01
C GLU A 328 9.04 -5.79 18.20
N PRO A 329 9.20 -5.51 16.90
CA PRO A 329 8.14 -4.91 16.12
C PRO A 329 6.99 -5.90 15.92
N THR A 330 5.77 -5.45 16.17
CA THR A 330 4.58 -6.18 15.72
C THR A 330 4.51 -6.19 14.19
N ALA A 331 3.79 -7.14 13.59
CA ALA A 331 3.60 -7.18 12.14
C ALA A 331 3.00 -5.85 11.62
N LEU A 332 2.06 -5.26 12.36
CA LEU A 332 1.47 -3.96 12.02
C LEU A 332 2.47 -2.80 12.19
N GLY A 333 3.33 -2.83 13.20
CA GLY A 333 4.41 -1.85 13.35
C GLY A 333 5.36 -1.84 12.17
N LEU A 334 5.73 -3.02 11.64
CA LEU A 334 6.56 -3.13 10.43
C LEU A 334 5.84 -2.59 9.19
N ILE A 335 4.53 -2.82 9.06
CA ILE A 335 3.72 -2.23 7.97
C ILE A 335 3.79 -0.71 8.04
N VAL A 336 3.58 -0.10 9.21
CA VAL A 336 3.62 1.36 9.36
C VAL A 336 5.01 1.93 9.13
N LEU A 337 6.09 1.22 9.49
CA LEU A 337 7.44 1.61 9.12
C LEU A 337 7.63 1.67 7.60
N THR A 338 7.08 0.69 6.87
CA THR A 338 7.16 0.72 5.40
C THR A 338 6.30 1.83 4.79
N LEU A 339 5.14 2.14 5.37
CA LEU A 339 4.31 3.28 4.98
C LEU A 339 5.02 4.62 5.25
N GLY A 340 5.72 4.74 6.38
CA GLY A 340 6.58 5.90 6.66
C GLY A 340 7.71 6.05 5.65
N ALA A 341 8.35 4.95 5.25
CA ALA A 341 9.37 4.94 4.21
C ALA A 341 8.79 5.31 2.82
N GLU A 342 7.58 4.87 2.50
CA GLU A 342 6.80 5.26 1.32
C GLU A 342 6.65 6.78 1.25
N MET A 343 6.07 7.38 2.30
CA MET A 343 5.86 8.84 2.35
C MET A 343 7.16 9.64 2.28
N LEU A 344 8.22 9.14 2.94
CA LEU A 344 9.55 9.73 2.89
C LEU A 344 10.11 9.75 1.46
N LEU A 345 10.08 8.61 0.75
CA LEU A 345 10.59 8.51 -0.61
C LEU A 345 9.78 9.34 -1.59
N MET A 346 8.45 9.33 -1.47
CA MET A 346 7.55 10.16 -2.28
C MET A 346 7.83 11.65 -2.07
N GLY A 347 7.96 12.09 -0.81
CA GLY A 347 8.30 13.46 -0.47
C GLY A 347 9.68 13.88 -0.99
N LEU A 348 10.70 13.02 -0.87
CA LEU A 348 12.04 13.26 -1.42
C LEU A 348 12.04 13.34 -2.94
N ALA A 349 11.26 12.49 -3.63
CA ALA A 349 11.12 12.53 -5.07
C ALA A 349 10.45 13.84 -5.53
N GLY A 350 9.33 14.21 -4.91
CA GLY A 350 8.64 15.46 -5.19
C GLY A 350 9.50 16.69 -4.90
N TRP A 351 10.27 16.66 -3.81
CA TRP A 351 11.19 17.75 -3.47
C TRP A 351 12.35 17.89 -4.47
N LYS A 352 12.94 16.77 -4.92
CA LYS A 352 14.10 16.78 -5.85
C LYS A 352 13.70 17.07 -7.29
N TRP A 353 12.63 16.44 -7.78
CA TRP A 353 12.25 16.46 -9.20
C TRP A 353 10.93 17.18 -9.49
N GLY A 354 10.18 17.58 -8.46
CA GLY A 354 8.85 18.17 -8.60
C GLY A 354 7.75 17.16 -8.87
N ALA A 355 6.49 17.62 -8.84
CA ALA A 355 5.31 16.80 -9.08
C ALA A 355 4.91 16.72 -10.56
N GLU A 356 5.61 17.45 -11.45
CA GLU A 356 5.30 17.47 -12.87
C GLU A 356 5.56 16.10 -13.53
N GLN A 357 4.72 15.77 -14.49
CA GLN A 357 4.86 14.56 -15.29
C GLN A 357 6.04 14.69 -16.26
N LYS A 358 6.91 13.68 -16.27
CA LYS A 358 8.12 13.63 -17.07
C LYS A 358 8.08 12.43 -18.02
N ALA A 359 8.54 12.61 -19.25
CA ALA A 359 8.71 11.50 -20.18
C ALA A 359 9.96 10.70 -19.81
N PHE A 360 9.84 9.38 -19.81
CA PHE A 360 10.95 8.46 -19.59
C PHE A 360 11.05 7.48 -20.77
N GLU A 361 12.13 7.57 -21.52
CA GLU A 361 12.34 6.76 -22.71
C GLU A 361 13.29 5.59 -22.43
N ILE A 362 12.93 4.41 -22.92
CA ILE A 362 13.79 3.22 -22.94
C ILE A 362 14.10 2.86 -24.40
N PRO A 363 15.20 2.13 -24.69
CA PRO A 363 15.57 1.78 -26.06
C PRO A 363 14.67 0.71 -26.72
N MET A 364 13.46 0.52 -26.20
CA MET A 364 12.44 -0.39 -26.71
C MET A 364 11.19 0.41 -27.04
N SER A 365 10.93 0.59 -28.34
CA SER A 365 9.85 1.44 -28.82
C SER A 365 8.48 0.73 -28.82
N PHE A 366 7.41 1.50 -28.59
CA PHE A 366 6.04 1.05 -28.85
C PHE A 366 5.66 1.13 -30.31
N SER A 367 6.34 1.97 -31.10
CA SER A 367 6.04 2.22 -32.50
C SER A 367 6.59 1.13 -33.43
N VAL A 368 7.65 0.44 -33.01
CA VAL A 368 8.17 -0.72 -33.75
C VAL A 368 7.39 -1.95 -33.33
N THR A 369 6.73 -2.56 -34.29
CA THR A 369 5.84 -3.70 -34.08
C THR A 369 6.19 -4.83 -35.02
N HIS A 370 6.05 -6.06 -34.54
CA HIS A 370 6.26 -7.29 -35.28
C HIS A 370 4.93 -8.07 -35.35
N GLU A 371 4.67 -8.68 -36.44
CA GLU A 371 3.49 -9.54 -36.68
C GLU A 371 3.93 -11.01 -36.81
N PRO A 372 4.22 -11.71 -35.69
CA PRO A 372 4.66 -13.11 -35.76
C PRO A 372 3.57 -14.09 -36.19
N ILE A 373 2.31 -13.72 -35.97
CA ILE A 373 1.12 -14.47 -36.37
C ILE A 373 0.16 -13.46 -37.00
N LYS A 374 -0.49 -13.82 -38.12
CA LYS A 374 -1.47 -12.95 -38.77
C LYS A 374 -2.51 -12.44 -37.77
N GLY A 375 -2.66 -11.11 -37.70
CA GLY A 375 -3.61 -10.45 -36.79
C GLY A 375 -3.13 -10.21 -35.36
N VAL A 376 -1.91 -10.64 -34.97
CA VAL A 376 -1.34 -10.40 -33.66
C VAL A 376 -0.09 -9.52 -33.74
N ILE A 377 -0.19 -8.29 -33.29
CA ILE A 377 0.90 -7.30 -33.31
C ILE A 377 1.59 -7.30 -31.96
N ILE A 378 2.91 -7.50 -31.93
CA ILE A 378 3.73 -7.45 -30.72
C ILE A 378 4.69 -6.27 -30.81
N SER A 379 4.65 -5.34 -29.86
CA SER A 379 5.59 -4.22 -29.78
C SER A 379 6.95 -4.65 -29.24
N ASP A 380 8.02 -3.95 -29.62
CA ASP A 380 9.36 -4.15 -29.05
C ASP A 380 9.33 -4.05 -27.52
N TRP A 381 8.50 -3.17 -26.98
CA TRP A 381 8.30 -3.04 -25.55
C TRP A 381 7.81 -4.36 -24.92
N ALA A 382 6.81 -4.99 -25.49
CA ALA A 382 6.26 -6.25 -24.99
C ALA A 382 7.30 -7.38 -25.06
N ILE A 383 8.06 -7.44 -26.17
CA ILE A 383 9.17 -8.40 -26.32
C ILE A 383 10.22 -8.16 -25.23
N GLY A 384 10.60 -6.88 -25.01
CA GLY A 384 11.54 -6.50 -23.97
C GLY A 384 11.08 -6.92 -22.57
N VAL A 385 9.80 -6.74 -22.24
CA VAL A 385 9.23 -7.18 -20.96
C VAL A 385 9.32 -8.69 -20.82
N PHE A 386 8.91 -9.47 -21.84
CA PHE A 386 8.94 -10.94 -21.79
C PHE A 386 10.36 -11.47 -21.65
N VAL A 387 11.30 -10.95 -22.44
CA VAL A 387 12.71 -11.34 -22.38
C VAL A 387 13.31 -11.01 -21.01
N THR A 388 13.07 -9.80 -20.50
CA THR A 388 13.55 -9.39 -19.18
C THR A 388 12.94 -10.24 -18.07
N ALA A 389 11.64 -10.52 -18.11
CA ALA A 389 10.98 -11.39 -17.13
C ALA A 389 11.56 -12.82 -17.17
N ALA A 390 11.77 -13.39 -18.36
CA ALA A 390 12.36 -14.72 -18.51
C ALA A 390 13.80 -14.77 -17.97
N ILE A 391 14.63 -13.78 -18.29
CA ILE A 391 16.01 -13.68 -17.81
C ILE A 391 16.01 -13.57 -16.28
N LEU A 392 15.23 -12.66 -15.71
CA LEU A 392 15.18 -12.45 -14.26
C LEU A 392 14.68 -13.67 -13.50
N MET A 393 13.65 -14.35 -14.02
CA MET A 393 13.17 -15.59 -13.42
C MET A 393 14.23 -16.71 -13.46
N THR A 394 14.94 -16.83 -14.57
CA THR A 394 16.02 -17.79 -14.71
C THR A 394 17.16 -17.46 -13.72
N LEU A 395 17.58 -16.19 -13.64
CA LEU A 395 18.60 -15.74 -12.69
C LEU A 395 18.19 -15.96 -11.24
N LEU A 396 16.95 -15.66 -10.86
CA LEU A 396 16.42 -15.91 -9.53
C LEU A 396 16.39 -17.41 -9.21
N TYR A 397 15.95 -18.23 -10.15
CA TYR A 397 15.96 -19.68 -9.98
C TYR A 397 17.39 -20.21 -9.73
N LEU A 398 18.35 -19.80 -10.56
CA LEU A 398 19.77 -20.16 -10.41
C LEU A 398 20.34 -19.64 -9.08
N PHE A 399 20.04 -18.39 -8.73
CA PHE A 399 20.45 -17.78 -7.47
C PHE A 399 19.96 -18.59 -6.27
N PHE A 400 18.66 -18.86 -6.18
CA PHE A 400 18.09 -19.60 -5.05
C PHE A 400 18.44 -21.09 -5.04
N LYS A 401 18.82 -21.70 -6.17
CA LYS A 401 19.14 -23.11 -6.26
C LYS A 401 20.64 -23.40 -6.03
N TYR A 402 21.51 -22.58 -6.61
CA TYR A 402 22.93 -22.91 -6.69
C TYR A 402 23.85 -22.00 -5.86
N THR A 403 23.40 -20.80 -5.42
CA THR A 403 24.26 -19.94 -4.63
C THR A 403 24.15 -20.23 -3.14
N ARG A 404 25.28 -20.11 -2.41
CA ARG A 404 25.31 -20.24 -0.93
C ARG A 404 24.41 -19.24 -0.25
N VAL A 405 24.32 -18.02 -0.79
CA VAL A 405 23.46 -16.93 -0.29
C VAL A 405 21.99 -17.26 -0.50
N GLY A 406 21.59 -17.72 -1.69
CA GLY A 406 20.22 -18.11 -1.97
C GLY A 406 19.74 -19.28 -1.11
N VAL A 407 20.62 -20.28 -0.87
CA VAL A 407 20.31 -21.38 0.05
C VAL A 407 20.17 -20.89 1.49
N ALA A 408 21.07 -19.99 1.95
CA ALA A 408 20.99 -19.39 3.29
C ALA A 408 19.71 -18.55 3.46
N MET A 409 19.29 -17.80 2.45
CA MET A 409 18.01 -17.08 2.45
C MET A 409 16.82 -18.05 2.58
N LYS A 410 16.81 -19.18 1.86
CA LYS A 410 15.75 -20.19 2.00
C LYS A 410 15.74 -20.81 3.40
N ALA A 411 16.89 -21.09 3.97
CA ALA A 411 16.99 -21.61 5.34
C ALA A 411 16.42 -20.60 6.36
N THR A 412 16.75 -19.32 6.21
CA THR A 412 16.20 -18.23 7.04
C THR A 412 14.69 -18.11 6.92
N GLN A 413 14.12 -18.32 5.72
CA GLN A 413 12.67 -18.32 5.48
C GLN A 413 11.95 -19.49 6.16
N GLN A 414 12.60 -20.65 6.24
CA GLN A 414 12.00 -21.84 6.87
C GLN A 414 12.01 -21.76 8.40
N ASN A 415 13.15 -21.41 8.98
CA ASN A 415 13.27 -21.24 10.43
C ASN A 415 14.44 -20.30 10.75
N LYS A 416 14.14 -19.09 11.20
CA LYS A 416 15.11 -18.04 11.55
C LYS A 416 16.08 -18.50 12.66
N ASN A 417 15.54 -19.17 13.69
CA ASN A 417 16.33 -19.62 14.84
C ASN A 417 17.27 -20.78 14.46
N ALA A 418 16.77 -21.77 13.73
CA ALA A 418 17.60 -22.88 13.25
C ALA A 418 18.70 -22.38 12.29
N ALA A 419 18.39 -21.47 11.39
CA ALA A 419 19.38 -20.86 10.48
C ALA A 419 20.47 -20.12 11.27
N LYS A 420 20.10 -19.38 12.32
CA LYS A 420 21.05 -18.67 13.19
C LYS A 420 21.98 -19.64 13.95
N ILE A 421 21.44 -20.74 14.46
CA ILE A 421 22.24 -21.80 15.13
C ILE A 421 23.21 -22.42 14.14
N MET A 422 22.82 -22.61 12.88
CA MET A 422 23.69 -23.13 11.81
C MET A 422 24.70 -22.09 11.27
N GLY A 423 24.85 -20.93 11.93
CA GLY A 423 25.82 -19.89 11.59
C GLY A 423 25.42 -18.95 10.47
N VAL A 424 24.16 -18.99 10.01
CA VAL A 424 23.65 -18.03 9.01
C VAL A 424 23.43 -16.67 9.69
N ARG A 425 24.01 -15.62 9.13
CA ARG A 425 23.78 -14.23 9.59
C ARG A 425 22.44 -13.73 9.06
N VAL A 426 21.37 -13.99 9.82
CA VAL A 426 19.97 -13.74 9.45
C VAL A 426 19.74 -12.27 9.04
N GLU A 427 20.35 -11.33 9.76
CA GLU A 427 20.22 -9.89 9.48
C GLU A 427 20.76 -9.53 8.09
N ARG A 428 21.87 -10.14 7.67
CA ARG A 428 22.40 -9.92 6.31
C ARG A 428 21.50 -10.52 5.23
N MET A 429 20.83 -11.63 5.54
CA MET A 429 19.87 -12.24 4.61
C MET A 429 18.64 -11.35 4.43
N PHE A 430 18.20 -10.65 5.47
CA PHE A 430 17.14 -9.66 5.37
C PHE A 430 17.56 -8.47 4.51
N SER A 431 18.72 -7.85 4.77
CA SER A 431 19.21 -6.74 3.94
C SER A 431 19.32 -7.13 2.46
N LEU A 432 19.85 -8.33 2.17
CA LEU A 432 19.94 -8.83 0.79
C LEU A 432 18.56 -9.08 0.16
N ALA A 433 17.58 -9.56 0.94
CA ALA A 433 16.21 -9.72 0.45
C ALA A 433 15.58 -8.37 0.07
N TRP A 434 15.80 -7.34 0.88
CA TRP A 434 15.34 -5.97 0.60
C TRP A 434 16.05 -5.36 -0.61
N GLY A 435 17.36 -5.56 -0.73
CA GLY A 435 18.12 -5.15 -1.92
C GLY A 435 17.63 -5.84 -3.20
N LEU A 436 17.42 -7.15 -3.16
CA LEU A 436 16.93 -7.93 -4.31
C LEU A 436 15.49 -7.53 -4.68
N SER A 437 14.65 -7.26 -3.70
CA SER A 437 13.30 -6.76 -3.89
C SER A 437 13.28 -5.41 -4.60
N SER A 438 14.07 -4.44 -4.12
CA SER A 438 14.20 -3.11 -4.73
C SER A 438 14.74 -3.20 -6.15
N PHE A 439 15.71 -4.07 -6.41
CA PHE A 439 16.23 -4.36 -7.74
C PHE A 439 15.11 -4.83 -8.71
N MET A 440 14.29 -5.78 -8.30
CA MET A 440 13.17 -6.29 -9.11
C MET A 440 12.14 -5.20 -9.36
N GLY A 441 11.83 -4.41 -8.33
CA GLY A 441 10.91 -3.27 -8.42
C GLY A 441 11.40 -2.19 -9.39
N ALA A 442 12.68 -1.83 -9.32
CA ALA A 442 13.27 -0.82 -10.19
C ALA A 442 13.16 -1.18 -11.67
N ILE A 443 13.42 -2.44 -12.04
CA ILE A 443 13.26 -2.92 -13.41
C ILE A 443 11.80 -2.80 -13.87
N ALA A 444 10.85 -3.27 -13.05
CA ALA A 444 9.44 -3.18 -13.37
C ALA A 444 8.99 -1.71 -13.54
N ALA A 445 9.45 -0.81 -12.65
CA ALA A 445 9.09 0.61 -12.70
C ALA A 445 9.65 1.32 -13.94
N MET A 446 10.83 0.96 -14.42
CA MET A 446 11.36 1.52 -15.68
C MET A 446 10.48 1.14 -16.89
N PHE A 447 9.94 -0.08 -16.93
CA PHE A 447 8.96 -0.48 -17.95
C PHE A 447 7.63 0.25 -17.80
N PHE A 448 7.14 0.45 -16.58
CA PHE A 448 5.91 1.24 -16.36
C PHE A 448 6.11 2.71 -16.72
N ALA A 449 7.22 3.33 -16.32
CA ALA A 449 7.52 4.73 -16.60
C ALA A 449 7.65 5.03 -18.10
N SER A 450 8.12 4.06 -18.91
CA SER A 450 8.19 4.22 -20.37
C SER A 450 6.83 4.15 -21.07
N ARG A 451 5.82 3.58 -20.41
CA ARG A 451 4.44 3.50 -20.95
C ARG A 451 3.52 4.59 -20.39
N ALA A 452 3.79 5.02 -19.20
CA ALA A 452 3.10 6.12 -18.51
C ALA A 452 4.03 7.33 -18.44
N THR A 453 3.64 8.32 -17.67
CA THR A 453 4.51 9.45 -17.29
C THR A 453 5.16 9.19 -15.95
N LEU A 454 6.39 9.65 -15.77
CA LEU A 454 7.13 9.57 -14.52
C LEU A 454 6.76 10.77 -13.62
N ASP A 455 6.06 10.52 -12.54
CA ASP A 455 5.71 11.46 -11.47
C ASP A 455 5.85 10.76 -10.09
N PRO A 456 5.87 11.49 -8.97
CA PRO A 456 6.07 10.86 -7.65
C PRO A 456 4.98 9.84 -7.24
N ASN A 457 3.83 9.81 -7.89
CA ASN A 457 2.73 8.91 -7.56
C ASN A 457 2.53 7.77 -8.58
N PHE A 458 3.31 7.75 -9.68
CA PHE A 458 3.03 6.85 -10.82
C PHE A 458 3.07 5.35 -10.48
N MET A 459 3.76 4.96 -9.41
CA MET A 459 3.85 3.55 -8.99
C MET A 459 2.71 3.11 -8.06
N MET A 460 1.86 4.02 -7.59
CA MET A 460 0.77 3.69 -6.67
C MET A 460 -0.21 2.66 -7.25
N GLU A 461 -0.72 2.89 -8.46
CA GLU A 461 -1.62 1.94 -9.12
C GLU A 461 -0.92 0.63 -9.54
N PRO A 462 0.26 0.65 -10.21
CA PRO A 462 1.00 -0.57 -10.53
C PRO A 462 1.34 -1.41 -9.30
N PHE A 463 1.68 -0.78 -8.17
CA PHE A 463 1.96 -1.50 -6.92
C PHE A 463 0.74 -2.25 -6.39
N LEU A 464 -0.45 -1.63 -6.40
CA LEU A 464 -1.69 -2.29 -6.00
C LEU A 464 -2.04 -3.49 -6.86
N ARG A 465 -1.85 -3.38 -8.18
CA ARG A 465 -2.04 -4.49 -9.11
C ARG A 465 -0.98 -5.58 -8.91
N ALA A 466 0.25 -5.20 -8.63
CA ALA A 466 1.30 -6.16 -8.28
C ALA A 466 1.00 -6.88 -6.95
N PHE A 467 0.46 -6.17 -5.95
CA PHE A 467 0.00 -6.80 -4.72
C PHE A 467 -1.16 -7.77 -4.98
N ALA A 468 -2.12 -7.39 -5.84
CA ALA A 468 -3.18 -8.30 -6.29
C ALA A 468 -2.62 -9.54 -6.97
N ALA A 469 -1.62 -9.38 -7.84
CA ALA A 469 -0.92 -10.47 -8.50
C ALA A 469 -0.19 -11.38 -7.50
N ALA A 470 0.42 -10.80 -6.47
CA ALA A 470 1.08 -11.55 -5.39
C ALA A 470 0.08 -12.38 -4.57
N VAL A 471 -1.09 -11.82 -4.25
CA VAL A 471 -2.17 -12.54 -3.56
C VAL A 471 -2.75 -13.64 -4.44
N LEU A 472 -3.04 -13.34 -5.71
CA LEU A 472 -3.55 -14.31 -6.69
C LEU A 472 -2.57 -15.47 -6.89
N GLY A 473 -1.30 -15.17 -7.09
CA GLY A 473 -0.25 -16.18 -7.29
C GLY A 473 0.12 -16.94 -6.02
N GLY A 474 -0.07 -16.31 -4.87
CA GLY A 474 0.26 -16.81 -3.53
C GLY A 474 1.60 -16.26 -3.03
N LEU A 475 1.54 -15.52 -1.92
CA LEU A 475 2.66 -14.80 -1.28
C LEU A 475 3.87 -15.68 -0.89
N MET A 476 3.76 -16.99 -1.00
CA MET A 476 4.84 -17.95 -0.72
C MET A 476 5.45 -18.58 -1.98
N SER A 477 4.99 -18.23 -3.19
CA SER A 477 5.42 -18.88 -4.44
C SER A 477 5.90 -17.86 -5.48
N ILE A 478 7.22 -17.72 -5.66
CA ILE A 478 7.80 -16.81 -6.66
C ILE A 478 7.30 -17.14 -8.08
N PRO A 479 7.32 -18.41 -8.57
CA PRO A 479 6.74 -18.71 -9.88
C PRO A 479 5.23 -18.47 -9.94
N GLY A 480 4.52 -18.77 -8.85
CA GLY A 480 3.08 -18.54 -8.75
C GLY A 480 2.70 -17.07 -8.93
N VAL A 481 3.51 -16.16 -8.39
CA VAL A 481 3.26 -14.73 -8.47
C VAL A 481 3.46 -14.18 -9.89
N LEU A 482 4.42 -14.69 -10.66
CA LEU A 482 4.57 -14.30 -12.05
C LEU A 482 3.36 -14.77 -12.89
N ILE A 483 2.90 -16.01 -12.66
CA ILE A 483 1.68 -16.52 -13.28
C ILE A 483 0.45 -15.71 -12.84
N GLY A 484 0.39 -15.37 -11.53
CA GLY A 484 -0.66 -14.50 -10.97
C GLY A 484 -0.68 -13.12 -11.61
N GLY A 485 0.48 -12.53 -11.87
CA GLY A 485 0.63 -11.28 -12.63
C GLY A 485 0.11 -11.40 -14.05
N GLY A 486 0.54 -12.44 -14.76
CA GLY A 486 0.04 -12.73 -16.12
C GLY A 486 -1.47 -12.91 -16.17
N LEU A 487 -2.04 -13.70 -15.24
CA LEU A 487 -3.50 -13.89 -15.14
C LEU A 487 -4.23 -12.58 -14.82
N LEU A 488 -3.72 -11.78 -13.89
CA LEU A 488 -4.31 -10.49 -13.55
C LEU A 488 -4.28 -9.53 -14.74
N GLY A 489 -3.15 -9.45 -15.44
CA GLY A 489 -3.01 -8.62 -16.64
C GLY A 489 -3.96 -9.05 -17.77
N LEU A 490 -4.15 -10.37 -17.97
CA LEU A 490 -5.14 -10.89 -18.89
C LEU A 490 -6.56 -10.47 -18.46
N ILE A 491 -6.95 -10.75 -17.23
CA ILE A 491 -8.27 -10.42 -16.70
C ILE A 491 -8.53 -8.91 -16.85
N GLU A 492 -7.58 -8.08 -16.41
CA GLU A 492 -7.68 -6.62 -16.48
C GLU A 492 -7.81 -6.12 -17.94
N ASN A 493 -7.07 -6.73 -18.88
CA ASN A 493 -7.11 -6.31 -20.28
C ASN A 493 -8.42 -6.72 -20.97
N PHE A 494 -8.91 -7.93 -20.71
CA PHE A 494 -10.21 -8.37 -21.23
C PHE A 494 -11.38 -7.55 -20.66
N PHE A 495 -11.41 -7.33 -19.34
CA PHE A 495 -12.43 -6.47 -18.73
C PHE A 495 -12.32 -5.03 -19.17
N GLY A 496 -11.10 -4.49 -19.27
CA GLY A 496 -10.87 -3.11 -19.73
C GLY A 496 -11.25 -2.89 -21.19
N TYR A 497 -11.32 -3.93 -22.01
CA TYR A 497 -11.84 -3.87 -23.36
C TYR A 497 -13.37 -3.74 -23.38
N VAL A 498 -14.07 -4.52 -22.56
CA VAL A 498 -15.55 -4.54 -22.53
C VAL A 498 -16.10 -3.36 -21.70
N TRP A 499 -15.49 -3.11 -20.55
CA TRP A 499 -15.88 -2.06 -19.60
C TRP A 499 -14.64 -1.31 -19.13
N PRO A 500 -14.17 -0.29 -19.86
CA PRO A 500 -12.95 0.46 -19.53
C PRO A 500 -12.97 1.06 -18.13
N GLU A 501 -14.15 1.49 -17.65
CA GLU A 501 -14.34 2.10 -16.34
C GLU A 501 -14.15 1.13 -15.17
N TRP A 502 -14.34 -0.17 -15.39
CA TRP A 502 -14.18 -1.21 -14.39
C TRP A 502 -12.75 -1.74 -14.27
N LYS A 503 -11.87 -1.35 -15.22
CA LYS A 503 -10.47 -1.80 -15.27
C LYS A 503 -9.73 -1.66 -13.93
N PRO A 504 -9.80 -0.55 -13.17
CA PRO A 504 -9.14 -0.43 -11.86
C PRO A 504 -9.73 -1.33 -10.78
N ILE A 505 -11.03 -1.65 -10.89
CA ILE A 505 -11.76 -2.43 -9.87
C ILE A 505 -11.46 -3.90 -9.98
N VAL A 506 -11.21 -4.40 -11.17
CA VAL A 506 -11.01 -5.82 -11.44
C VAL A 506 -9.89 -6.38 -10.57
N ALA A 507 -8.80 -5.65 -10.39
CA ALA A 507 -7.71 -6.06 -9.51
C ALA A 507 -8.18 -6.28 -8.06
N PHE A 508 -8.97 -5.35 -7.51
CA PHE A 508 -9.52 -5.47 -6.15
C PHE A 508 -10.55 -6.60 -6.04
N LEU A 509 -11.40 -6.73 -7.05
CA LEU A 509 -12.39 -7.80 -7.09
C LEU A 509 -11.72 -9.18 -7.13
N VAL A 510 -10.64 -9.33 -7.90
CA VAL A 510 -9.81 -10.54 -7.94
C VAL A 510 -9.17 -10.81 -6.57
N ILE A 511 -8.63 -9.78 -5.86
CA ILE A 511 -8.10 -9.96 -4.50
C ILE A 511 -9.19 -10.51 -3.58
N VAL A 512 -10.35 -9.84 -3.51
CA VAL A 512 -11.46 -10.25 -2.63
C VAL A 512 -11.90 -11.67 -2.96
N LEU A 513 -12.09 -11.98 -4.23
CA LEU A 513 -12.54 -13.28 -4.70
C LEU A 513 -11.51 -14.37 -4.33
N VAL A 514 -10.21 -14.13 -4.55
CA VAL A 514 -9.15 -15.08 -4.20
C VAL A 514 -9.05 -15.27 -2.69
N LEU A 515 -9.11 -14.21 -1.91
CA LEU A 515 -9.08 -14.30 -0.45
C LEU A 515 -10.30 -15.04 0.13
N CYS A 516 -11.48 -14.89 -0.48
CA CYS A 516 -12.67 -15.64 -0.10
C CYS A 516 -12.58 -17.13 -0.43
N VAL A 517 -11.94 -17.47 -1.57
CA VAL A 517 -11.94 -18.80 -2.16
C VAL A 517 -10.72 -19.62 -1.75
N ARG A 518 -9.54 -19.03 -1.82
CA ARG A 518 -8.25 -19.67 -1.54
C ARG A 518 -7.26 -18.66 -0.97
N PRO A 519 -7.38 -18.29 0.29
CA PRO A 519 -6.60 -17.21 0.92
C PRO A 519 -5.08 -17.45 0.95
N SER A 520 -4.62 -18.66 0.64
CA SER A 520 -3.18 -18.93 0.39
C SER A 520 -2.71 -18.56 -1.02
N GLY A 521 -3.63 -18.19 -1.94
CA GLY A 521 -3.36 -18.01 -3.35
C GLY A 521 -3.42 -19.30 -4.17
N LEU A 522 -3.45 -19.16 -5.51
CA LEU A 522 -3.69 -20.32 -6.43
C LEU A 522 -2.54 -21.34 -6.37
N PHE A 523 -1.29 -20.90 -6.22
CA PHE A 523 -0.08 -21.73 -6.33
C PHE A 523 0.69 -21.89 -5.02
N ALA A 524 0.14 -21.45 -3.89
CA ALA A 524 0.77 -21.67 -2.60
C ALA A 524 0.65 -23.13 -2.15
N LYS A 525 1.77 -23.75 -1.79
CA LYS A 525 1.76 -25.03 -1.09
C LYS A 525 1.29 -24.82 0.35
N HIS A 526 0.37 -25.68 0.82
CA HIS A 526 -0.02 -25.68 2.22
C HIS A 526 1.22 -25.98 3.11
N TYR A 527 1.73 -24.95 3.75
CA TYR A 527 2.78 -25.11 4.73
C TYR A 527 2.11 -25.21 6.11
N VAL A 528 1.95 -26.42 6.59
CA VAL A 528 1.59 -26.64 7.99
C VAL A 528 2.85 -26.30 8.81
N LYS A 529 2.86 -25.16 9.48
CA LYS A 529 3.88 -24.84 10.48
C LYS A 529 3.80 -25.93 11.54
N LYS A 530 4.72 -26.89 11.52
CA LYS A 530 4.89 -27.81 12.66
C LYS A 530 5.36 -26.94 13.83
N VAL A 531 4.55 -26.90 14.87
CA VAL A 531 4.83 -26.27 16.16
C VAL A 531 6.03 -26.94 16.80
#